data_e912b0d0222a2602a39b7dfbea29083a
#
_entry.id   e912b0d0222a2602a39b7dfbea29083a
#
_cell.length_a   1.000
_cell.length_b   1.000
_cell.length_c   1.000
_cell.angle_alpha   90.00
_cell.angle_beta   90.00
_cell.angle_gamma   90.00
#
_symmetry.space_group_name_H-M   'P 1'
#
loop_
_entity.id
_entity.type
_entity.pdbx_description
1 polymer ?
#
loop_
_entity_poly.entity_id
_entity_poly.type
_entity_poly.pdbx_seq_one_letter_code
_entity_poly.pdbx_strand_id
1 'polypeptide(L)'
;MPRPILPGLFLVTASALLRQPAAAQAPRCPAPAIATLAGTRGEWDVAWRDRVAPGRYETTRGHATIERTAGGCGLLERFEGTREGRPFAALSLIGPAAGDSVQRIWQDSGHGVLLVFGGSSGTSPPRFEWRRDMGERVLRLRHTYLALAPDSFTTQTELSTDDGRTWDIVAHLVYRRR
;
A
#
# COMPACT_ATOMS: atom_id res chain seq x y z
N MET A 1 -1.76 -80.45 -37.90
CA MET A 1 -2.64 -79.25 -37.76
C MET A 1 -2.06 -78.36 -36.68
N PRO A 2 -1.41 -77.22 -37.01
CA PRO A 2 -0.90 -76.28 -36.01
C PRO A 2 -1.98 -75.29 -35.62
N ARG A 3 -2.05 -74.99 -34.31
CA ARG A 3 -2.94 -73.96 -33.75
C ARG A 3 -2.33 -72.57 -33.93
N PRO A 4 -3.10 -71.53 -34.22
CA PRO A 4 -2.61 -70.14 -34.27
C PRO A 4 -2.45 -69.56 -32.86
N ILE A 5 -1.31 -68.89 -32.63
CA ILE A 5 -1.04 -68.09 -31.46
C ILE A 5 -1.61 -66.71 -31.69
N LEU A 6 -2.54 -66.23 -30.88
CA LEU A 6 -3.06 -64.88 -30.88
C LEU A 6 -2.11 -63.95 -30.09
N PRO A 7 -1.70 -62.81 -30.65
CA PRO A 7 -0.91 -61.83 -29.90
C PRO A 7 -1.80 -61.02 -28.93
N GLY A 8 -1.43 -61.05 -27.64
CA GLY A 8 -2.07 -60.24 -26.61
C GLY A 8 -1.79 -58.75 -26.79
N LEU A 9 -2.85 -57.98 -26.88
CA LEU A 9 -2.79 -56.51 -26.96
C LEU A 9 -2.66 -55.93 -25.56
N PHE A 10 -1.48 -55.45 -25.21
CA PHE A 10 -1.26 -54.75 -23.92
C PHE A 10 -1.73 -53.29 -24.11
N LEU A 11 -2.86 -52.96 -23.48
CA LEU A 11 -3.32 -51.56 -23.33
C LEU A 11 -2.53 -50.89 -22.20
N VAL A 12 -1.58 -50.03 -22.59
CA VAL A 12 -0.90 -49.15 -21.63
C VAL A 12 -1.80 -47.93 -21.43
N THR A 13 -2.52 -47.89 -20.30
CA THR A 13 -3.26 -46.71 -19.86
C THR A 13 -2.29 -45.70 -19.25
N ALA A 14 -1.93 -44.67 -20.00
CA ALA A 14 -1.17 -43.52 -19.51
C ALA A 14 -2.09 -42.65 -18.63
N SER A 15 -2.00 -42.78 -17.32
CA SER A 15 -2.66 -41.89 -16.35
C SER A 15 -1.94 -40.53 -16.37
N ALA A 16 -2.49 -39.57 -17.10
CA ALA A 16 -2.08 -38.17 -17.06
C ALA A 16 -2.48 -37.57 -15.68
N LEU A 17 -1.55 -37.50 -14.76
CA LEU A 17 -1.68 -36.74 -13.52
C LEU A 17 -1.81 -35.25 -13.89
N LEU A 18 -3.04 -34.76 -14.00
CA LEU A 18 -3.35 -33.33 -14.05
C LEU A 18 -2.86 -32.70 -12.76
N ARG A 19 -1.68 -32.07 -12.78
CA ARG A 19 -1.24 -31.18 -11.70
C ARG A 19 -2.24 -30.03 -11.63
N GLN A 20 -3.11 -30.07 -10.65
CA GLN A 20 -3.93 -28.91 -10.29
C GLN A 20 -2.96 -27.77 -9.91
N PRO A 21 -3.12 -26.57 -10.50
CA PRO A 21 -2.36 -25.41 -10.07
C PRO A 21 -2.67 -25.19 -8.58
N ALA A 22 -1.63 -25.05 -7.77
CA ALA A 22 -1.80 -24.73 -6.35
C ALA A 22 -2.66 -23.46 -6.27
N ALA A 23 -3.85 -23.59 -5.69
CA ALA A 23 -4.73 -22.45 -5.47
C ALA A 23 -3.93 -21.42 -4.65
N ALA A 24 -3.72 -20.23 -5.22
CA ALA A 24 -3.07 -19.14 -4.51
C ALA A 24 -3.86 -18.92 -3.20
N GLN A 25 -3.21 -19.10 -2.07
CA GLN A 25 -3.87 -18.90 -0.78
C GLN A 25 -4.40 -17.47 -0.73
N ALA A 26 -5.71 -17.33 -0.49
CA ALA A 26 -6.31 -16.03 -0.27
C ALA A 26 -5.54 -15.28 0.83
N PRO A 27 -5.26 -13.99 0.68
CA PRO A 27 -4.50 -13.23 1.65
C PRO A 27 -5.18 -13.33 3.03
N ARG A 28 -4.40 -13.63 4.07
CA ARG A 28 -4.89 -13.65 5.45
C ARG A 28 -5.26 -12.23 5.86
N CYS A 29 -6.45 -12.07 6.34
CA CYS A 29 -7.02 -10.79 6.74
C CYS A 29 -7.26 -10.78 8.27
N PRO A 30 -6.80 -9.74 9.00
CA PRO A 30 -5.94 -8.65 8.51
C PRO A 30 -4.47 -9.07 8.37
N ALA A 31 -3.77 -8.56 7.34
CA ALA A 31 -2.32 -8.68 7.26
C ALA A 31 -1.67 -7.98 8.48
N PRO A 32 -0.50 -8.45 8.99
CA PRO A 32 0.14 -7.87 10.19
C PRO A 32 0.33 -6.35 10.14
N ALA A 33 0.71 -5.78 8.97
CA ALA A 33 0.83 -4.34 8.82
C ALA A 33 -0.51 -3.59 8.98
N ILE A 34 -1.61 -4.19 8.51
CA ILE A 34 -2.96 -3.62 8.70
C ILE A 34 -3.36 -3.69 10.18
N ALA A 35 -2.99 -4.76 10.89
CA ALA A 35 -3.23 -4.88 12.33
C ALA A 35 -2.47 -3.79 13.12
N THR A 36 -1.21 -3.52 12.77
CA THR A 36 -0.41 -2.44 13.38
C THR A 36 -1.06 -1.07 13.17
N LEU A 37 -1.67 -0.83 12.02
CA LEU A 37 -2.37 0.42 11.71
C LEU A 37 -3.82 0.45 12.23
N ALA A 38 -4.31 -0.60 12.87
CA ALA A 38 -5.70 -0.65 13.35
C ALA A 38 -6.06 0.46 14.34
N GLY A 39 -5.09 0.97 15.10
CA GLY A 39 -5.24 2.10 16.03
C GLY A 39 -5.49 3.44 15.35
N THR A 40 -5.17 3.58 14.05
CA THR A 40 -5.39 4.83 13.30
C THR A 40 -6.84 5.03 12.88
N ARG A 41 -7.74 4.08 13.11
CA ARG A 41 -9.16 4.22 12.78
C ARG A 41 -9.82 5.33 13.60
N GLY A 42 -10.75 6.04 12.98
CA GLY A 42 -11.54 7.09 13.61
C GLY A 42 -11.53 8.40 12.84
N GLU A 43 -11.90 9.45 13.52
CA GLU A 43 -11.93 10.82 13.01
C GLU A 43 -10.77 11.62 13.57
N TRP A 44 -10.14 12.41 12.70
CA TRP A 44 -8.89 13.09 13.01
C TRP A 44 -8.91 14.54 12.52
N ASP A 45 -8.40 15.44 13.34
CA ASP A 45 -7.91 16.73 12.89
C ASP A 45 -6.49 16.57 12.36
N VAL A 46 -6.24 17.07 11.15
CA VAL A 46 -4.96 16.87 10.45
C VAL A 46 -4.31 18.20 10.14
N ALA A 47 -3.05 18.32 10.51
CA ALA A 47 -2.15 19.35 10.02
C ALA A 47 -1.16 18.70 9.05
N TRP A 48 -1.26 19.07 7.78
CA TRP A 48 -0.42 18.54 6.70
C TRP A 48 0.51 19.62 6.20
N ARG A 49 1.81 19.40 6.34
CA ARG A 49 2.87 20.30 5.88
C ARG A 49 3.57 19.69 4.66
N ASP A 50 3.45 20.34 3.51
CA ASP A 50 4.09 19.98 2.25
C ASP A 50 5.25 20.89 1.91
N ARG A 51 6.29 20.34 1.31
CA ARG A 51 7.33 21.10 0.63
C ARG A 51 6.91 21.38 -0.81
N VAL A 52 6.52 22.63 -1.10
CA VAL A 52 6.07 23.08 -2.43
C VAL A 52 7.22 23.58 -3.30
N ALA A 53 8.35 23.97 -2.68
CA ALA A 53 9.59 24.31 -3.35
C ALA A 53 10.78 24.14 -2.39
N PRO A 54 12.03 24.17 -2.82
CA PRO A 54 13.18 24.15 -1.92
C PRO A 54 13.07 25.25 -0.84
N GLY A 55 13.07 24.83 0.44
CA GLY A 55 12.93 25.72 1.60
C GLY A 55 11.53 26.31 1.82
N ARG A 56 10.56 26.08 0.93
CA ARG A 56 9.18 26.58 1.07
C ARG A 56 8.21 25.45 1.39
N TYR A 57 7.48 25.65 2.48
CA TYR A 57 6.47 24.72 2.97
C TYR A 57 5.10 25.40 3.03
N GLU A 58 4.07 24.65 2.75
CA GLU A 58 2.67 25.02 2.94
C GLU A 58 2.01 24.11 3.95
N THR A 59 1.01 24.64 4.65
CA THR A 59 0.24 23.87 5.62
C THR A 59 -1.20 23.83 5.21
N THR A 60 -1.71 22.63 4.97
CA THR A 60 -3.12 22.33 4.80
C THR A 60 -3.68 21.87 6.14
N ARG A 61 -4.83 22.38 6.54
CA ARG A 61 -5.57 21.89 7.70
C ARG A 61 -6.88 21.29 7.24
N GLY A 62 -7.29 20.21 7.89
CA GLY A 62 -8.53 19.54 7.53
C GLY A 62 -8.83 18.39 8.46
N HIS A 63 -9.71 17.54 8.00
CA HIS A 63 -10.20 16.37 8.72
C HIS A 63 -9.92 15.12 7.92
N ALA A 64 -9.65 14.03 8.62
CA ALA A 64 -9.55 12.72 8.02
C ALA A 64 -10.48 11.74 8.74
N THR A 65 -11.13 10.89 7.97
CA THR A 65 -11.83 9.71 8.47
C THR A 65 -11.08 8.48 8.00
N ILE A 66 -10.73 7.60 8.95
CA ILE A 66 -10.05 6.34 8.65
C ILE A 66 -10.95 5.19 9.12
N GLU A 67 -11.34 4.34 8.18
CA GLU A 67 -12.24 3.23 8.42
C GLU A 67 -11.71 1.90 7.89
N ARG A 68 -12.20 0.78 8.42
CA ARG A 68 -11.93 -0.54 7.84
C ARG A 68 -12.77 -0.73 6.59
N THR A 69 -12.18 -1.38 5.58
CA THR A 69 -12.86 -1.77 4.35
C THR A 69 -12.65 -3.27 4.07
N ALA A 70 -13.38 -3.81 3.09
CA ALA A 70 -13.28 -5.18 2.61
C ALA A 70 -13.29 -6.22 3.76
N GLY A 71 -14.29 -6.17 4.65
CA GLY A 71 -14.42 -7.11 5.76
C GLY A 71 -13.31 -6.99 6.83
N GLY A 72 -12.64 -5.84 6.93
CA GLY A 72 -11.54 -5.59 7.86
C GLY A 72 -10.15 -5.83 7.28
N CYS A 73 -10.07 -6.18 5.98
CA CYS A 73 -8.81 -6.47 5.30
C CYS A 73 -8.02 -5.23 4.89
N GLY A 74 -8.63 -4.06 4.89
CA GLY A 74 -7.99 -2.82 4.50
C GLY A 74 -8.36 -1.65 5.39
N LEU A 75 -7.72 -0.52 5.13
CA LEU A 75 -8.01 0.78 5.72
C LEU A 75 -8.26 1.77 4.59
N LEU A 76 -9.34 2.53 4.70
CA LEU A 76 -9.66 3.62 3.79
C LEU A 76 -9.61 4.92 4.58
N GLU A 77 -8.74 5.82 4.14
CA GLU A 77 -8.64 7.19 4.64
C GLU A 77 -9.25 8.14 3.62
N ARG A 78 -10.11 9.03 4.08
CA ARG A 78 -10.60 10.19 3.34
C ARG A 78 -10.17 11.44 4.08
N PHE A 79 -9.49 12.31 3.40
CA PHE A 79 -9.08 13.61 3.91
C PHE A 79 -9.79 14.72 3.14
N GLU A 80 -10.30 15.70 3.87
CA GLU A 80 -10.88 16.93 3.33
C GLU A 80 -10.32 18.13 4.09
N GLY A 81 -9.94 19.17 3.37
CA GLY A 81 -9.35 20.36 3.98
C GLY A 81 -9.28 21.53 3.02
N THR A 82 -8.46 22.50 3.40
CA THR A 82 -8.25 23.72 2.62
C THR A 82 -6.76 23.96 2.45
N ARG A 83 -6.32 24.08 1.20
CA ARG A 83 -4.96 24.46 0.81
C ARG A 83 -5.02 25.78 0.04
N GLU A 84 -4.29 26.81 0.52
CA GLU A 84 -4.31 28.16 -0.07
C GLU A 84 -5.72 28.72 -0.31
N GLY A 85 -6.64 28.51 0.63
CA GLY A 85 -8.02 28.94 0.53
C GLY A 85 -8.90 28.15 -0.44
N ARG A 86 -8.38 27.08 -1.06
CA ARG A 86 -9.11 26.22 -2.01
C ARG A 86 -9.43 24.86 -1.38
N PRO A 87 -10.58 24.26 -1.70
CA PRO A 87 -10.86 22.90 -1.27
C PRO A 87 -9.77 21.94 -1.73
N PHE A 88 -9.33 21.06 -0.82
CA PHE A 88 -8.36 20.03 -1.09
C PHE A 88 -8.85 18.71 -0.48
N ALA A 89 -8.83 17.66 -1.26
CA ALA A 89 -9.24 16.34 -0.85
C ALA A 89 -8.18 15.29 -1.21
N ALA A 90 -8.05 14.26 -0.38
CA ALA A 90 -7.20 13.12 -0.68
C ALA A 90 -7.84 11.81 -0.23
N LEU A 91 -7.46 10.73 -0.91
CA LEU A 91 -7.89 9.37 -0.63
C LEU A 91 -6.68 8.47 -0.48
N SER A 92 -6.69 7.63 0.56
CA SER A 92 -5.71 6.56 0.73
C SER A 92 -6.42 5.24 1.00
N LEU A 93 -6.04 4.20 0.27
CA LEU A 93 -6.49 2.83 0.52
C LEU A 93 -5.27 1.96 0.81
N ILE A 94 -5.28 1.30 1.97
CA ILE A 94 -4.26 0.33 2.36
C ILE A 94 -4.91 -1.04 2.41
N GLY A 95 -4.30 -2.03 1.77
CA GLY A 95 -4.83 -3.38 1.75
C GLY A 95 -3.76 -4.43 1.51
N PRO A 96 -4.11 -5.72 1.71
CA PRO A 96 -3.20 -6.82 1.40
C PRO A 96 -2.95 -6.89 -0.10
N ALA A 97 -1.74 -7.30 -0.47
CA ALA A 97 -1.34 -7.67 -1.82
C ALA A 97 -0.94 -9.15 -1.86
N ALA A 98 -0.26 -9.59 -2.90
CA ALA A 98 0.17 -10.97 -3.00
C ALA A 98 1.19 -11.35 -1.91
N GLY A 99 1.05 -12.56 -1.34
CA GLY A 99 1.90 -13.06 -0.26
C GLY A 99 1.73 -12.24 1.03
N ASP A 100 2.85 -11.90 1.68
CA ASP A 100 2.89 -11.09 2.91
C ASP A 100 3.05 -9.58 2.62
N SER A 101 2.84 -9.16 1.37
CA SER A 101 2.93 -7.76 1.00
C SER A 101 1.63 -7.00 1.26
N VAL A 102 1.76 -5.69 1.38
CA VAL A 102 0.66 -4.73 1.49
C VAL A 102 0.85 -3.65 0.44
N GLN A 103 -0.25 -3.04 0.02
CA GLN A 103 -0.23 -1.90 -0.90
C GLN A 103 -0.94 -0.72 -0.28
N ARG A 104 -0.47 0.47 -0.63
CA ARG A 104 -1.14 1.73 -0.38
C ARG A 104 -1.39 2.43 -1.70
N ILE A 105 -2.65 2.73 -1.97
CA ILE A 105 -3.06 3.58 -3.10
C ILE A 105 -3.27 4.98 -2.54
N TRP A 106 -2.79 5.99 -3.25
CA TRP A 106 -2.95 7.38 -2.90
C TRP A 106 -3.39 8.21 -4.10
N GLN A 107 -4.35 9.10 -3.87
CA GLN A 107 -4.76 10.11 -4.84
C GLN A 107 -5.14 11.40 -4.10
N ASP A 108 -4.80 12.55 -4.64
CA ASP A 108 -5.24 13.84 -4.14
C ASP A 108 -5.72 14.77 -5.26
N SER A 109 -6.49 15.78 -4.88
CA SER A 109 -7.05 16.76 -5.82
C SER A 109 -6.02 17.76 -6.35
N GLY A 110 -4.84 17.85 -5.72
CA GLY A 110 -3.78 18.79 -6.15
C GLY A 110 -2.98 18.24 -7.32
N HIS A 111 -2.71 16.94 -7.33
CA HIS A 111 -1.89 16.30 -8.35
C HIS A 111 -2.72 15.50 -9.37
N GLY A 112 -3.93 15.05 -9.00
CA GLY A 112 -4.79 14.24 -9.85
C GLY A 112 -4.20 12.86 -10.26
N VAL A 113 -3.03 12.50 -9.73
CA VAL A 113 -2.29 11.27 -10.07
C VAL A 113 -2.59 10.21 -9.03
N LEU A 114 -2.82 8.98 -9.51
CA LEU A 114 -2.93 7.82 -8.63
C LEU A 114 -1.54 7.21 -8.46
N LEU A 115 -1.08 7.11 -7.20
CA LEU A 115 0.18 6.49 -6.83
C LEU A 115 -0.09 5.15 -6.13
N VAL A 116 0.64 4.11 -6.53
CA VAL A 116 0.55 2.78 -5.89
C VAL A 116 1.89 2.47 -5.23
N PHE A 117 1.89 2.41 -3.92
CA PHE A 117 3.04 2.10 -3.09
C PHE A 117 3.01 0.63 -2.70
N GLY A 118 4.16 -0.03 -2.75
CA GLY A 118 4.36 -1.36 -2.16
C GLY A 118 4.90 -1.24 -0.74
N GLY A 119 4.52 -2.19 0.12
CA GLY A 119 5.04 -2.30 1.48
C GLY A 119 5.16 -3.74 1.90
N SER A 120 5.88 -3.98 3.00
CA SER A 120 5.98 -5.30 3.64
C SER A 120 5.22 -5.30 4.95
N SER A 121 4.51 -6.39 5.23
CA SER A 121 3.81 -6.59 6.49
C SER A 121 4.74 -6.67 7.71
N GLY A 122 6.03 -6.94 7.50
CA GLY A 122 7.04 -7.08 8.57
C GLY A 122 7.77 -5.79 8.94
N THR A 123 7.50 -4.66 8.30
CA THR A 123 8.17 -3.40 8.64
C THR A 123 7.55 -2.74 9.88
N SER A 124 8.42 -2.32 10.82
CA SER A 124 8.02 -1.52 11.99
C SER A 124 8.99 -0.34 12.12
N PRO A 125 8.53 0.91 12.00
CA PRO A 125 7.15 1.34 11.68
C PRO A 125 6.70 0.95 10.27
N PRO A 126 5.38 0.87 10.02
CA PRO A 126 4.85 0.56 8.70
C PRO A 126 5.34 1.56 7.65
N ARG A 127 5.86 1.04 6.55
CA ARG A 127 6.47 1.82 5.48
C ARG A 127 5.98 1.34 4.13
N PHE A 128 5.74 2.30 3.23
CA PHE A 128 5.29 2.08 1.87
C PHE A 128 6.20 2.82 0.91
N GLU A 129 6.63 2.18 -0.16
CA GLU A 129 7.53 2.75 -1.15
C GLU A 129 6.92 2.73 -2.55
N TRP A 130 7.17 3.81 -3.29
CA TRP A 130 6.86 3.95 -4.69
C TRP A 130 8.14 4.26 -5.45
N ARG A 131 8.26 3.71 -6.65
CA ARG A 131 9.43 3.91 -7.51
C ARG A 131 8.98 4.22 -8.94
N ARG A 132 9.64 5.18 -9.56
CA ARG A 132 9.47 5.51 -10.97
C ARG A 132 10.82 5.70 -11.64
N ASP A 133 11.04 4.97 -12.73
CA ASP A 133 12.17 5.13 -13.60
C ASP A 133 11.91 6.29 -14.58
N MET A 134 12.85 7.22 -14.66
CA MET A 134 12.79 8.41 -15.52
C MET A 134 13.98 8.44 -16.50
N GLY A 135 14.51 7.26 -16.86
CA GLY A 135 15.70 7.11 -17.67
C GLY A 135 16.99 7.29 -16.84
N GLU A 136 17.63 8.45 -16.93
CA GLU A 136 18.87 8.71 -16.17
C GLU A 136 18.64 8.91 -14.66
N ARG A 137 17.41 9.07 -14.24
CA ARG A 137 17.02 9.30 -12.82
C ARG A 137 15.97 8.30 -12.37
N VAL A 138 16.11 7.88 -11.14
CA VAL A 138 15.09 7.07 -10.46
C VAL A 138 14.50 7.89 -9.33
N LEU A 139 13.20 8.14 -9.39
CA LEU A 139 12.46 8.76 -8.31
C LEU A 139 11.94 7.67 -7.37
N ARG A 140 12.08 7.90 -6.07
CA ARG A 140 11.46 7.07 -5.04
C ARG A 140 10.73 7.95 -4.03
N LEU A 141 9.53 7.51 -3.64
CA LEU A 141 8.80 8.06 -2.51
C LEU A 141 8.76 6.99 -1.42
N ARG A 142 8.93 7.42 -0.19
CA ARG A 142 8.82 6.58 0.99
C ARG A 142 7.83 7.22 1.97
N HIS A 143 6.73 6.55 2.25
CA HIS A 143 5.73 6.99 3.21
C HIS A 143 5.80 6.11 4.46
N THR A 144 6.01 6.72 5.62
CA THR A 144 6.23 6.02 6.89
C THR A 144 5.23 6.52 7.93
N TYR A 145 4.61 5.59 8.67
CA TYR A 145 3.82 5.89 9.85
C TYR A 145 4.73 5.97 11.07
N LEU A 146 4.68 7.08 11.79
CA LEU A 146 5.52 7.35 12.95
C LEU A 146 4.65 7.58 14.19
N ALA A 147 5.20 7.34 15.38
CA ALA A 147 4.61 7.73 16.67
C ALA A 147 3.11 7.36 16.80
N LEU A 148 2.76 6.09 16.53
CA LEU A 148 1.39 5.60 16.66
C LEU A 148 0.97 5.57 18.14
N ALA A 149 0.03 6.46 18.52
CA ALA A 149 -0.59 6.53 19.84
C ALA A 149 -2.11 6.50 19.71
N PRO A 150 -2.87 6.23 20.79
CA PRO A 150 -4.32 6.13 20.75
C PRO A 150 -5.04 7.40 20.29
N ASP A 151 -4.48 8.56 20.59
CA ASP A 151 -5.05 9.89 20.36
C ASP A 151 -4.29 10.72 19.31
N SER A 152 -3.18 10.22 18.82
CA SER A 152 -2.36 10.92 17.84
C SER A 152 -1.42 9.98 17.08
N PHE A 153 -1.12 10.33 15.84
CA PHE A 153 -0.03 9.73 15.10
C PHE A 153 0.52 10.71 14.05
N THR A 154 1.68 10.39 13.54
CA THR A 154 2.30 11.18 12.47
C THR A 154 2.64 10.30 11.28
N THR A 155 2.63 10.90 10.09
CA THR A 155 3.18 10.27 8.90
C THR A 155 4.18 11.20 8.22
N GLN A 156 5.15 10.62 7.54
CA GLN A 156 6.18 11.33 6.81
C GLN A 156 6.31 10.76 5.42
N THR A 157 6.40 11.64 4.43
CA THR A 157 6.76 11.26 3.07
C THR A 157 8.10 11.87 2.70
N GLU A 158 8.99 11.03 2.20
CA GLU A 158 10.32 11.40 1.75
C GLU A 158 10.46 11.12 0.26
N LEU A 159 11.20 11.98 -0.43
CA LEU A 159 11.54 11.86 -1.84
C LEU A 159 13.04 11.62 -1.97
N SER A 160 13.40 10.66 -2.80
CA SER A 160 14.75 10.48 -3.34
C SER A 160 14.75 10.67 -4.85
N THR A 161 15.78 11.34 -5.37
CA THR A 161 16.02 11.54 -6.81
C THR A 161 17.26 10.81 -7.31
N ASP A 162 17.89 10.01 -6.44
CA ASP A 162 19.15 9.30 -6.66
C ASP A 162 19.07 7.80 -6.30
N ASP A 163 17.90 7.21 -6.55
CA ASP A 163 17.56 5.80 -6.29
C ASP A 163 17.73 5.38 -4.81
N GLY A 164 17.41 6.28 -3.90
CA GLY A 164 17.38 5.99 -2.47
C GLY A 164 18.69 6.21 -1.72
N ARG A 165 19.70 6.86 -2.33
CA ARG A 165 20.96 7.21 -1.66
C ARG A 165 20.77 8.37 -0.68
N THR A 166 20.01 9.38 -1.09
CA THR A 166 19.61 10.49 -0.23
C THR A 166 18.11 10.66 -0.20
N TRP A 167 17.58 11.24 0.90
CA TRP A 167 16.16 11.39 1.11
C TRP A 167 15.84 12.76 1.69
N ASP A 168 14.89 13.44 1.07
CA ASP A 168 14.36 14.73 1.52
C ASP A 168 12.93 14.56 2.02
N ILE A 169 12.62 15.11 3.19
CA ILE A 169 11.24 15.16 3.68
C ILE A 169 10.45 16.13 2.79
N VAL A 170 9.41 15.61 2.13
CA VAL A 170 8.53 16.40 1.26
C VAL A 170 7.15 16.61 1.86
N ALA A 171 6.70 15.72 2.76
CA ALA A 171 5.44 15.92 3.48
C ALA A 171 5.53 15.36 4.90
N HIS A 172 4.86 16.04 5.83
CA HIS A 172 4.70 15.61 7.22
C HIS A 172 3.29 15.90 7.68
N LEU A 173 2.58 14.87 8.14
CA LEU A 173 1.20 14.97 8.60
C LEU A 173 1.13 14.63 10.09
N VAL A 174 0.41 15.45 10.84
CA VAL A 174 0.11 15.23 12.26
C VAL A 174 -1.39 15.04 12.39
N TYR A 175 -1.78 13.89 12.91
CA TYR A 175 -3.16 13.51 13.19
C TYR A 175 -3.43 13.62 14.68
N ARG A 176 -4.52 14.26 15.07
CA ARG A 176 -5.02 14.35 16.45
C ARG A 176 -6.46 13.88 16.47
N ARG A 177 -6.79 12.99 17.38
CA ARG A 177 -8.14 12.43 17.50
C ARG A 177 -9.15 13.55 17.82
N ARG A 178 -10.30 13.46 17.17
CA ARG A 178 -11.44 14.34 17.44
C ARG A 178 -12.30 13.79 18.57
#